data_d94ebf082d3501ac275ba8efb4c89cb9
#
_entry.id   d94ebf082d3501ac275ba8efb4c89cb9
#
_cell.length_a   1.000
_cell.length_b   1.000
_cell.length_c   1.000
_cell.angle_alpha   90.00
_cell.angle_beta   90.00
_cell.angle_gamma   90.00
#
_symmetry.space_group_name_H-M   'P 1'
#
loop_
_entity.id
_entity.type
_entity.pdbx_description
1 polymer ?
#
loop_
_entity_poly.entity_id
_entity_poly.type
_entity_poly.pdbx_seq_one_letter_code
_entity_poly.pdbx_strand_id
1 'polypeptide(L)'
;MRRLNELADAGADFAFETTLASRSFAPWIAKLRRERGYRFHLIYLWLPSAEESVRRVAERVRLGGHSVPANIIRRRYERGIANFLALYSPIADNWGLYDNSTSARLIAKFESPGALEIADPEAWSMITKRRIVREQETAYETRPESRGIRGVPFEEITEALREAGRQAWRRHKALGHPIVIWRDGGVVEVPPEEIEVS
;
A
#
# COMPACT_ATOMS: atom_id res chain seq x y z
N MET A 1 0.69 18.35 4.92
CA MET A 1 0.21 18.56 3.52
C MET A 1 0.71 19.87 2.91
N ARG A 2 0.60 21.04 3.58
CA ARG A 2 1.07 22.32 2.99
C ARG A 2 2.50 22.23 2.43
N ARG A 3 3.48 21.82 3.25
CA ARG A 3 4.89 21.71 2.83
C ARG A 3 5.10 20.72 1.68
N LEU A 4 4.37 19.60 1.66
CA LEU A 4 4.46 18.64 0.56
C LEU A 4 3.92 19.21 -0.76
N ASN A 5 2.84 20.00 -0.70
CA ASN A 5 2.32 20.70 -1.87
C ASN A 5 3.30 21.74 -2.39
N GLU A 6 3.91 22.55 -1.51
CA GLU A 6 4.93 23.55 -1.88
C GLU A 6 6.12 22.89 -2.61
N LEU A 7 6.61 21.74 -2.11
CA LEU A 7 7.69 20.99 -2.76
C LEU A 7 7.25 20.43 -4.12
N ALA A 8 6.05 19.86 -4.17
CA ALA A 8 5.50 19.33 -5.41
C ALA A 8 5.25 20.44 -6.45
N ASP A 9 4.80 21.62 -6.01
CA ASP A 9 4.58 22.79 -6.88
C ASP A 9 5.89 23.34 -7.43
N ALA A 10 6.96 23.25 -6.64
CA ALA A 10 8.31 23.62 -7.05
C ALA A 10 9.00 22.57 -7.95
N GLY A 11 8.38 21.43 -8.21
CA GLY A 11 8.99 20.32 -8.97
C GLY A 11 10.17 19.66 -8.26
N ALA A 12 10.29 19.82 -6.93
CA ALA A 12 11.40 19.29 -6.18
C ALA A 12 11.22 17.80 -5.86
N ASP A 13 12.30 17.02 -5.83
CA ASP A 13 12.31 15.69 -5.23
C ASP A 13 12.17 15.80 -3.72
N PHE A 14 11.35 14.96 -3.13
CA PHE A 14 11.14 14.94 -1.69
C PHE A 14 10.79 13.56 -1.17
N ALA A 15 11.06 13.36 0.12
CA ALA A 15 10.61 12.19 0.87
C ALA A 15 9.83 12.62 2.11
N PHE A 16 8.93 11.76 2.58
CA PHE A 16 8.23 11.96 3.85
C PHE A 16 7.92 10.63 4.52
N GLU A 17 7.80 10.66 5.83
CA GLU A 17 7.46 9.49 6.63
C GLU A 17 5.98 9.48 6.99
N THR A 18 5.39 8.30 6.96
CA THR A 18 4.00 8.07 7.36
C THR A 18 3.80 6.63 7.81
N THR A 19 2.80 6.42 8.66
CA THR A 19 2.38 5.07 9.05
C THR A 19 1.50 4.39 7.99
N LEU A 20 1.24 5.05 6.86
CA LEU A 20 0.25 4.67 5.83
C LEU A 20 -1.18 4.45 6.37
N ALA A 21 -1.46 4.77 7.63
CA ALA A 21 -2.79 4.63 8.23
C ALA A 21 -3.83 5.61 7.62
N SER A 22 -3.37 6.69 7.00
CA SER A 22 -4.20 7.62 6.23
C SER A 22 -4.33 7.16 4.79
N ARG A 23 -5.53 7.26 4.25
CA ARG A 23 -5.81 6.98 2.83
C ARG A 23 -5.64 8.23 1.94
N SER A 24 -5.51 9.42 2.55
CA SER A 24 -5.54 10.70 1.83
C SER A 24 -4.32 10.97 0.96
N PHE A 25 -3.18 10.30 1.21
CA PHE A 25 -1.99 10.46 0.39
C PHE A 25 -2.09 9.72 -0.94
N ALA A 26 -2.78 8.58 -1.02
CA ALA A 26 -2.82 7.76 -2.23
C ALA A 26 -3.39 8.53 -3.44
N PRO A 27 -4.57 9.18 -3.37
CA PRO A 27 -5.08 9.96 -4.50
C PRO A 27 -4.20 11.18 -4.84
N TRP A 28 -3.58 11.79 -3.85
CA TRP A 28 -2.64 12.89 -4.07
C TRP A 28 -1.38 12.43 -4.80
N ILE A 29 -0.78 11.32 -4.41
CA ILE A 29 0.38 10.71 -5.08
C ILE A 29 0.00 10.31 -6.51
N ALA A 30 -1.14 9.65 -6.71
CA ALA A 30 -1.62 9.26 -8.03
C ALA A 30 -1.81 10.47 -8.96
N LYS A 31 -2.29 11.59 -8.41
CA LYS A 31 -2.39 12.86 -9.13
C LYS A 31 -1.02 13.40 -9.54
N LEU A 32 -0.04 13.44 -8.63
CA LEU A 32 1.31 13.91 -8.93
C LEU A 32 1.98 13.06 -10.02
N ARG A 33 1.81 11.74 -9.96
CA ARG A 33 2.34 10.83 -10.99
C ARG A 33 1.73 11.11 -12.36
N ARG A 34 0.41 11.22 -12.43
CA ARG A 34 -0.32 11.42 -13.69
C ARG A 34 -0.10 12.79 -14.31
N GLU A 35 -0.14 13.86 -13.49
CA GLU A 35 -0.17 15.24 -13.97
C GLU A 35 1.21 15.91 -14.04
N ARG A 36 2.16 15.41 -13.23
CA ARG A 36 3.49 16.03 -13.09
C ARG A 36 4.66 15.08 -13.35
N GLY A 37 4.39 13.82 -13.70
CA GLY A 37 5.43 12.84 -14.03
C GLY A 37 6.27 12.37 -12.84
N TYR A 38 5.82 12.59 -11.60
CA TYR A 38 6.54 12.08 -10.42
C TYR A 38 6.63 10.56 -10.42
N ARG A 39 7.76 10.04 -9.99
CA ARG A 39 7.94 8.62 -9.67
C ARG A 39 7.73 8.43 -8.18
N PHE A 40 7.01 7.38 -7.81
CA PHE A 40 6.70 7.08 -6.42
C PHE A 40 7.44 5.81 -5.98
N HIS A 41 8.37 5.98 -5.03
CA HIS A 41 9.11 4.89 -4.39
C HIS A 41 8.62 4.73 -2.96
N LEU A 42 8.27 3.51 -2.56
CA LEU A 42 7.71 3.21 -1.25
C LEU A 42 8.60 2.24 -0.49
N ILE A 43 9.02 2.60 0.71
CA ILE A 43 9.66 1.71 1.66
C ILE A 43 8.70 1.50 2.82
N TYR A 44 8.30 0.26 3.08
CA TYR A 44 7.45 -0.08 4.21
C TYR A 44 8.22 -0.94 5.22
N LEU A 45 8.34 -0.42 6.44
CA LEU A 45 8.99 -1.11 7.56
C LEU A 45 7.91 -1.78 8.39
N TRP A 46 7.80 -3.10 8.27
CA TRP A 46 6.83 -3.92 8.96
C TRP A 46 7.38 -4.44 10.29
N LEU A 47 6.48 -4.69 11.23
CA LEU A 47 6.73 -5.40 12.49
C LEU A 47 5.79 -6.59 12.60
N PRO A 48 6.18 -7.69 13.27
CA PRO A 48 5.36 -8.91 13.34
C PRO A 48 4.01 -8.72 14.04
N SER A 49 3.90 -7.71 14.91
CA SER A 49 2.68 -7.47 15.67
C SER A 49 2.46 -5.98 15.98
N ALA A 50 1.20 -5.63 16.26
CA ALA A 50 0.84 -4.32 16.79
C ALA A 50 1.45 -4.08 18.17
N GLU A 51 1.62 -5.13 18.96
CA GLU A 51 2.19 -5.06 20.31
C GLU A 51 3.67 -4.65 20.26
N GLU A 52 4.41 -5.11 19.26
CA GLU A 52 5.78 -4.68 19.03
C GLU A 52 5.84 -3.16 18.74
N SER A 53 4.89 -2.66 17.96
CA SER A 53 4.76 -1.22 17.72
C SER A 53 4.45 -0.45 19.00
N VAL A 54 3.58 -0.98 19.87
CA VAL A 54 3.28 -0.39 21.18
C VAL A 54 4.51 -0.36 22.08
N ARG A 55 5.27 -1.48 22.16
CA ARG A 55 6.51 -1.57 22.92
C ARG A 55 7.55 -0.54 22.47
N ARG A 56 7.76 -0.39 21.16
CA ARG A 56 8.71 0.61 20.60
C ARG A 56 8.31 2.04 20.90
N VAL A 57 7.01 2.36 20.86
CA VAL A 57 6.55 3.70 21.26
C VAL A 57 6.79 3.94 22.75
N ALA A 58 6.52 2.95 23.60
CA ALA A 58 6.79 3.06 25.04
C ALA A 58 8.28 3.30 25.33
N GLU A 59 9.17 2.57 24.62
CA GLU A 59 10.63 2.77 24.73
C GLU A 59 11.04 4.18 24.30
N ARG A 60 10.55 4.64 23.15
CA ARG A 60 10.82 5.99 22.65
C ARG A 60 10.35 7.07 23.64
N VAL A 61 9.19 6.84 24.29
CA VAL A 61 8.68 7.78 25.31
C VAL A 61 9.61 7.85 26.51
N ARG A 62 10.18 6.73 26.97
CA ARG A 62 11.19 6.71 28.04
C ARG A 62 12.45 7.52 27.69
N LEU A 63 12.77 7.59 26.38
CA LEU A 63 13.88 8.40 25.85
C LEU A 63 13.49 9.86 25.53
N GLY A 64 12.34 10.34 26.05
CA GLY A 64 11.89 11.74 25.85
C GLY A 64 11.05 11.96 24.60
N GLY A 65 10.62 10.91 23.90
CA GLY A 65 9.77 11.00 22.74
C GLY A 65 8.28 11.23 23.07
N HIS A 66 7.50 11.54 22.05
CA HIS A 66 6.07 11.83 22.20
C HIS A 66 5.24 10.57 22.43
N SER A 67 4.31 10.63 23.40
CA SER A 67 3.39 9.53 23.71
C SER A 67 2.23 9.45 22.72
N VAL A 68 1.85 8.22 22.36
CA VAL A 68 0.67 7.91 21.57
C VAL A 68 -0.10 6.79 22.27
N PRO A 69 -1.44 6.92 22.47
CA PRO A 69 -2.24 5.88 23.10
C PRO A 69 -2.15 4.53 22.36
N ALA A 70 -2.04 3.42 23.12
CA ALA A 70 -1.83 2.08 22.55
C ALA A 70 -2.93 1.65 21.57
N ASN A 71 -4.19 2.01 21.83
CA ASN A 71 -5.30 1.73 20.90
C ASN A 71 -5.15 2.47 19.57
N ILE A 72 -4.57 3.67 19.57
CA ILE A 72 -4.28 4.42 18.34
C ILE A 72 -3.12 3.76 17.58
N ILE A 73 -2.09 3.26 18.29
CA ILE A 73 -0.96 2.57 17.67
C ILE A 73 -1.45 1.30 16.98
N ARG A 74 -2.24 0.46 17.67
CA ARG A 74 -2.80 -0.78 17.12
C ARG A 74 -3.65 -0.49 15.87
N ARG A 75 -4.54 0.48 15.94
CA ARG A 75 -5.36 0.89 14.80
C ARG A 75 -4.53 1.38 13.61
N ARG A 76 -3.45 2.15 13.86
CA ARG A 76 -2.55 2.61 12.80
C ARG A 76 -1.76 1.47 12.18
N TYR A 77 -1.31 0.53 12.98
CA TYR A 77 -0.61 -0.68 12.53
C TYR A 77 -1.49 -1.47 11.54
N GLU A 78 -2.70 -1.82 11.94
CA GLU A 78 -3.64 -2.57 11.12
C GLU A 78 -3.99 -1.83 9.80
N ARG A 79 -4.28 -0.53 9.91
CA ARG A 79 -4.59 0.30 8.73
C ARG A 79 -3.38 0.47 7.81
N GLY A 80 -2.18 0.58 8.37
CA GLY A 80 -0.95 0.73 7.59
C GLY A 80 -0.72 -0.46 6.68
N ILE A 81 -0.82 -1.68 7.20
CA ILE A 81 -0.69 -2.91 6.42
C ILE A 81 -1.77 -3.01 5.34
N ALA A 82 -3.03 -2.81 5.71
CA ALA A 82 -4.15 -2.89 4.77
C ALA A 82 -4.01 -1.87 3.63
N ASN A 83 -3.64 -0.62 3.96
CA ASN A 83 -3.45 0.42 2.96
C ASN A 83 -2.18 0.19 2.12
N PHE A 84 -1.10 -0.35 2.70
CA PHE A 84 0.08 -0.75 1.93
C PHE A 84 -0.33 -1.69 0.80
N LEU A 85 -1.01 -2.78 1.12
CA LEU A 85 -1.42 -3.80 0.16
C LEU A 85 -2.48 -3.32 -0.84
N ALA A 86 -3.44 -2.51 -0.39
CA ALA A 86 -4.61 -2.17 -1.20
C ALA A 86 -4.52 -0.83 -1.94
N LEU A 87 -3.73 0.13 -1.43
CA LEU A 87 -3.76 1.50 -1.93
C LEU A 87 -2.40 2.01 -2.41
N TYR A 88 -1.33 1.71 -1.68
CA TYR A 88 -0.04 2.34 -1.94
C TYR A 88 0.89 1.51 -2.81
N SER A 89 1.02 0.19 -2.57
CA SER A 89 1.86 -0.67 -3.41
C SER A 89 1.37 -0.73 -4.87
N PRO A 90 0.05 -0.74 -5.17
CA PRO A 90 -0.42 -0.73 -6.56
C PRO A 90 -0.11 0.55 -7.34
N ILE A 91 0.08 1.67 -6.66
CA ILE A 91 0.41 2.94 -7.30
C ILE A 91 1.89 3.30 -7.23
N ALA A 92 2.72 2.50 -6.59
CA ALA A 92 4.15 2.72 -6.52
C ALA A 92 4.84 2.25 -7.81
N ASP A 93 5.85 3.01 -8.26
CA ASP A 93 6.74 2.57 -9.35
C ASP A 93 7.67 1.47 -8.83
N ASN A 94 8.16 1.64 -7.60
CA ASN A 94 8.96 0.64 -6.91
C ASN A 94 8.52 0.60 -5.44
N TRP A 95 8.54 -0.58 -4.83
CA TRP A 95 8.38 -0.66 -3.40
C TRP A 95 9.21 -1.79 -2.79
N GLY A 96 9.62 -1.59 -1.54
CA GLY A 96 10.27 -2.58 -0.70
C GLY A 96 9.55 -2.72 0.63
N LEU A 97 9.30 -3.95 1.02
CA LEU A 97 8.72 -4.33 2.31
C LEU A 97 9.79 -5.02 3.13
N TYR A 98 10.03 -4.52 4.34
CA TYR A 98 11.10 -5.01 5.21
C TYR A 98 10.57 -5.37 6.59
N ASP A 99 11.02 -6.51 7.12
CA ASP A 99 10.94 -6.80 8.55
C ASP A 99 11.93 -5.91 9.30
N ASN A 100 11.39 -5.11 10.21
CA ASN A 100 12.15 -4.19 11.03
C ASN A 100 12.19 -4.60 12.51
N SER A 101 12.09 -5.90 12.80
CA SER A 101 12.09 -6.41 14.18
C SER A 101 13.43 -6.16 14.88
N THR A 102 14.53 -6.36 14.18
CA THR A 102 15.91 -6.13 14.67
C THR A 102 16.67 -5.21 13.72
N SER A 103 17.17 -5.74 12.62
CA SER A 103 17.72 -5.00 11.49
C SER A 103 16.77 -5.14 10.29
N ALA A 104 16.70 -4.14 9.44
CA ALA A 104 15.82 -4.17 8.27
C ALA A 104 16.20 -5.34 7.33
N ARG A 105 15.32 -6.35 7.24
CA ARG A 105 15.47 -7.53 6.41
C ARG A 105 14.39 -7.54 5.34
N LEU A 106 14.78 -7.69 4.07
CA LEU A 106 13.84 -7.71 2.96
C LEU A 106 12.85 -8.88 3.10
N ILE A 107 11.56 -8.58 2.98
CA ILE A 107 10.48 -9.56 2.88
C ILE A 107 10.08 -9.73 1.42
N ALA A 108 9.78 -8.62 0.75
CA ALA A 108 9.42 -8.62 -0.66
C ALA A 108 9.71 -7.24 -1.28
N LYS A 109 9.90 -7.21 -2.58
CA LYS A 109 10.04 -5.97 -3.36
C LYS A 109 9.38 -6.09 -4.72
N PHE A 110 9.09 -4.94 -5.31
CA PHE A 110 8.62 -4.81 -6.68
C PHE A 110 9.32 -3.61 -7.34
N GLU A 111 9.75 -3.79 -8.56
CA GLU A 111 10.34 -2.74 -9.40
C GLU A 111 9.65 -2.76 -10.77
N SER A 112 9.10 -1.63 -11.21
CA SER A 112 8.45 -1.51 -12.52
C SER A 112 9.47 -1.15 -13.61
N PRO A 113 9.44 -1.81 -14.80
CA PRO A 113 8.61 -2.93 -15.20
C PRO A 113 9.25 -4.27 -14.79
N GLY A 114 8.71 -4.95 -13.81
CA GLY A 114 9.31 -6.19 -13.32
C GLY A 114 8.34 -7.05 -12.54
N ALA A 115 8.86 -8.13 -11.98
CA ALA A 115 8.12 -9.08 -11.18
C ALA A 115 8.19 -8.75 -9.69
N LEU A 116 7.21 -9.25 -8.92
CA LEU A 116 7.27 -9.33 -7.49
C LEU A 116 8.35 -10.35 -7.08
N GLU A 117 9.33 -9.91 -6.32
CA GLU A 117 10.34 -10.77 -5.70
C GLU A 117 9.99 -10.96 -4.22
N ILE A 118 9.86 -12.21 -3.77
CA ILE A 118 9.57 -12.57 -2.38
C ILE A 118 10.83 -13.22 -1.80
N ALA A 119 11.50 -12.50 -0.89
CA ALA A 119 12.70 -12.96 -0.21
C ALA A 119 12.36 -13.77 1.07
N ASP A 120 11.21 -13.48 1.71
CA ASP A 120 10.73 -14.20 2.89
C ASP A 120 9.26 -14.61 2.68
N PRO A 121 9.00 -15.83 2.15
CA PRO A 121 7.65 -16.31 1.88
C PRO A 121 6.77 -16.46 3.13
N GLU A 122 7.35 -16.76 4.29
CA GLU A 122 6.61 -16.93 5.52
C GLU A 122 6.08 -15.59 6.02
N ALA A 123 6.93 -14.57 6.15
CA ALA A 123 6.53 -13.23 6.54
C ALA A 123 5.54 -12.63 5.52
N TRP A 124 5.78 -12.83 4.22
CA TRP A 124 4.86 -12.41 3.17
C TRP A 124 3.47 -13.04 3.32
N SER A 125 3.42 -14.36 3.57
CA SER A 125 2.18 -15.09 3.81
C SER A 125 1.42 -14.57 5.05
N MET A 126 2.13 -14.27 6.15
CA MET A 126 1.50 -13.69 7.34
C MET A 126 0.87 -12.32 7.06
N ILE A 127 1.53 -11.49 6.27
CA ILE A 127 1.06 -10.15 5.94
C ILE A 127 -0.16 -10.21 5.01
N THR A 128 -0.12 -11.06 3.99
CA THR A 128 -1.18 -11.15 2.98
C THR A 128 -2.41 -11.90 3.48
N LYS A 129 -2.26 -12.94 4.31
CA LYS A 129 -3.40 -13.66 4.92
C LYS A 129 -4.24 -12.77 5.84
N ARG A 130 -3.63 -11.83 6.56
CA ARG A 130 -4.35 -10.84 7.39
C ARG A 130 -5.33 -9.98 6.58
N ARG A 131 -5.05 -9.75 5.30
CA ARG A 131 -5.96 -9.05 4.40
C ARG A 131 -7.25 -9.84 4.16
N ILE A 132 -7.16 -11.14 3.93
CA ILE A 132 -8.31 -12.01 3.58
C ILE A 132 -9.31 -12.07 4.73
N VAL A 133 -8.83 -12.29 5.97
CA VAL A 133 -9.69 -12.35 7.16
C VAL A 133 -10.45 -11.03 7.33
N ARG A 134 -9.82 -9.90 7.09
CA ARG A 134 -10.43 -8.58 7.27
C ARG A 134 -11.40 -8.18 6.15
N GLU A 135 -11.15 -8.60 4.91
CA GLU A 135 -12.11 -8.42 3.81
C GLU A 135 -13.40 -9.23 4.05
N GLN A 136 -13.32 -10.38 4.71
CA GLN A 136 -14.47 -11.17 5.15
C GLN A 136 -15.21 -10.51 6.33
N GLU A 137 -14.52 -9.93 7.29
CA GLU A 137 -15.13 -9.21 8.41
C GLU A 137 -15.79 -7.90 7.97
N THR A 138 -15.18 -7.14 7.05
CA THR A 138 -15.76 -5.88 6.55
C THR A 138 -16.91 -6.08 5.59
N ALA A 139 -17.02 -7.23 4.91
CA ALA A 139 -18.18 -7.58 4.10
C ALA A 139 -19.45 -7.75 4.97
N TYR A 140 -19.31 -8.04 6.26
CA TYR A 140 -20.43 -8.14 7.21
C TYR A 140 -20.87 -6.79 7.83
N GLU A 141 -20.04 -5.76 7.75
CA GLU A 141 -20.29 -4.44 8.35
C GLU A 141 -20.64 -3.33 7.34
N THR A 142 -20.89 -3.64 6.07
CA THR A 142 -21.27 -2.62 5.09
C THR A 142 -22.72 -2.16 5.31
N ARG A 143 -22.85 -1.13 6.16
CA ARG A 143 -24.03 -0.27 6.18
C ARG A 143 -24.11 0.55 4.89
N PRO A 144 -25.30 0.71 4.29
CA PRO A 144 -25.47 1.34 2.97
C PRO A 144 -25.39 2.89 2.97
N GLU A 145 -24.70 3.51 3.91
CA GLU A 145 -24.64 4.98 4.04
C GLU A 145 -23.23 5.55 4.13
N SER A 146 -22.32 5.14 3.29
CA SER A 146 -21.04 5.84 3.18
C SER A 146 -21.03 6.77 1.96
N ARG A 147 -21.39 8.04 2.18
CA ARG A 147 -21.16 9.14 1.24
C ARG A 147 -19.65 9.23 0.94
N GLY A 148 -19.30 9.37 -0.35
CA GLY A 148 -17.92 9.43 -0.87
C GLY A 148 -16.99 10.45 -0.18
N ILE A 149 -15.74 10.47 -0.60
CA ILE A 149 -14.72 11.38 -0.06
C ILE A 149 -14.77 12.68 -0.86
N ARG A 150 -15.02 13.81 -0.19
CA ARG A 150 -15.07 15.16 -0.78
C ARG A 150 -16.02 15.31 -1.98
N GLY A 151 -17.19 14.68 -1.92
CA GLY A 151 -18.22 14.83 -2.96
C GLY A 151 -18.02 13.95 -4.18
N VAL A 152 -16.98 13.10 -4.22
CA VAL A 152 -16.80 12.07 -5.24
C VAL A 152 -17.38 10.77 -4.70
N PRO A 153 -18.37 10.15 -5.35
CA PRO A 153 -18.94 8.88 -4.93
C PRO A 153 -17.89 7.77 -4.87
N PHE A 154 -18.02 6.84 -3.92
CA PHE A 154 -17.11 5.69 -3.81
C PHE A 154 -17.05 4.85 -5.10
N GLU A 155 -18.13 4.82 -5.84
CA GLU A 155 -18.23 4.12 -7.13
C GLU A 155 -17.30 4.72 -8.18
N GLU A 156 -17.23 6.06 -8.29
CA GLU A 156 -16.29 6.74 -9.21
C GLU A 156 -14.83 6.51 -8.83
N ILE A 157 -14.53 6.49 -7.51
CA ILE A 157 -13.18 6.19 -7.03
C ILE A 157 -12.81 4.73 -7.32
N THR A 158 -13.75 3.82 -7.12
CA THR A 158 -13.56 2.40 -7.38
C THR A 158 -13.40 2.13 -8.88
N GLU A 159 -14.17 2.80 -9.72
CA GLU A 159 -14.07 2.67 -11.17
C GLU A 159 -12.76 3.26 -11.72
N ALA A 160 -12.33 4.43 -11.20
CA ALA A 160 -11.02 4.98 -11.54
C ALA A 160 -9.86 4.06 -11.15
N LEU A 161 -9.97 3.36 -10.01
CA LEU A 161 -8.98 2.37 -9.57
C LEU A 161 -9.00 1.11 -10.45
N ARG A 162 -10.19 0.65 -10.87
CA ARG A 162 -10.33 -0.47 -11.80
C ARG A 162 -9.76 -0.12 -13.17
N GLU A 163 -10.05 1.07 -13.68
CA GLU A 163 -9.52 1.52 -14.97
C GLU A 163 -8.00 1.67 -14.94
N ALA A 164 -7.42 2.20 -13.86
CA ALA A 164 -5.98 2.22 -13.68
C ALA A 164 -5.37 0.82 -13.66
N GLY A 165 -6.05 -0.14 -13.02
CA GLY A 165 -5.68 -1.57 -13.04
C GLY A 165 -5.72 -2.15 -14.46
N ARG A 166 -6.82 -1.92 -15.19
CA ARG A 166 -6.95 -2.37 -16.60
C ARG A 166 -5.85 -1.78 -17.50
N GLN A 167 -5.53 -0.50 -17.34
CA GLN A 167 -4.44 0.14 -18.10
C GLN A 167 -3.08 -0.46 -17.77
N ALA A 168 -2.81 -0.76 -16.50
CA ALA A 168 -1.60 -1.45 -16.10
C ALA A 168 -1.51 -2.84 -16.75
N TRP A 169 -2.59 -3.62 -16.75
CA TRP A 169 -2.65 -4.95 -17.37
C TRP A 169 -2.47 -4.89 -18.88
N ARG A 170 -3.10 -3.91 -19.57
CA ARG A 170 -2.88 -3.68 -21.02
C ARG A 170 -1.42 -3.41 -21.32
N ARG A 171 -0.79 -2.58 -20.48
CA ARG A 171 0.64 -2.25 -20.64
C ARG A 171 1.54 -3.46 -20.42
N HIS A 172 1.28 -4.28 -19.39
CA HIS A 172 2.01 -5.53 -19.16
C HIS A 172 1.88 -6.48 -20.35
N LYS A 173 0.66 -6.68 -20.84
CA LYS A 173 0.39 -7.50 -22.01
C LYS A 173 1.12 -7.00 -23.26
N ALA A 174 1.08 -5.70 -23.53
CA ALA A 174 1.75 -5.09 -24.67
C ALA A 174 3.28 -5.18 -24.62
N LEU A 175 3.86 -5.22 -23.41
CA LEU A 175 5.30 -5.34 -23.21
C LEU A 175 5.78 -6.80 -23.11
N GLY A 176 4.87 -7.79 -23.22
CA GLY A 176 5.21 -9.19 -23.04
C GLY A 176 5.57 -9.57 -21.60
N HIS A 177 5.10 -8.81 -20.61
CA HIS A 177 5.40 -9.04 -19.21
C HIS A 177 4.25 -9.76 -18.52
N PRO A 178 4.50 -10.79 -17.69
CA PRO A 178 3.47 -11.43 -16.90
C PRO A 178 2.89 -10.47 -15.84
N ILE A 179 1.69 -10.78 -15.38
CA ILE A 179 1.12 -10.16 -14.18
C ILE A 179 0.99 -11.20 -13.09
N VAL A 180 1.03 -10.72 -11.85
CA VAL A 180 0.80 -11.57 -10.68
C VAL A 180 -0.53 -11.18 -10.07
N ILE A 181 -1.46 -12.13 -10.03
CA ILE A 181 -2.80 -11.95 -9.48
C ILE A 181 -3.04 -12.94 -8.34
N TRP A 182 -4.04 -12.62 -7.53
CA TRP A 182 -4.56 -13.53 -6.54
C TRP A 182 -5.77 -14.27 -7.12
N ARG A 183 -5.68 -15.59 -7.25
CA ARG A 183 -6.77 -16.46 -7.73
C ARG A 183 -6.81 -17.73 -6.90
N ASP A 184 -8.00 -18.17 -6.52
CA ASP A 184 -8.28 -19.45 -5.84
C ASP A 184 -7.45 -19.70 -4.57
N GLY A 185 -7.25 -18.62 -3.77
CA GLY A 185 -6.53 -18.72 -2.49
C GLY A 185 -5.01 -18.72 -2.61
N GLY A 186 -4.45 -18.38 -3.78
CA GLY A 186 -3.00 -18.33 -4.03
C GLY A 186 -2.57 -17.18 -4.94
N VAL A 187 -1.27 -16.94 -4.95
CA VAL A 187 -0.62 -16.03 -5.90
C VAL A 187 -0.37 -16.80 -7.19
N VAL A 188 -0.92 -16.32 -8.30
CA VAL A 188 -0.77 -16.92 -9.63
C VAL A 188 -0.10 -15.92 -10.55
N GLU A 189 0.95 -16.36 -11.22
CA GLU A 189 1.56 -15.62 -12.32
C GLU A 189 0.77 -15.92 -13.59
N VAL A 190 0.26 -14.85 -14.25
CA VAL A 190 -0.51 -14.96 -15.50
C VAL A 190 0.41 -14.48 -16.62
N PRO A 191 0.76 -15.36 -17.57
CA PRO A 191 1.60 -14.98 -18.69
C PRO A 191 0.90 -13.95 -19.59
N PRO A 192 1.64 -13.16 -20.38
CA PRO A 192 1.10 -12.03 -21.14
C PRO A 192 -0.04 -12.41 -22.09
N GLU A 193 0.00 -13.59 -22.69
CA GLU A 193 -0.99 -14.13 -23.61
C GLU A 193 -2.32 -14.44 -22.93
N GLU A 194 -2.30 -14.79 -21.65
CA GLU A 194 -3.49 -15.14 -20.84
C GLU A 194 -4.07 -13.92 -20.09
N ILE A 195 -3.48 -12.75 -20.22
CA ILE A 195 -4.02 -11.54 -19.59
C ILE A 195 -5.30 -11.14 -20.31
N GLU A 196 -6.45 -11.33 -19.67
CA GLU A 196 -7.74 -10.85 -20.14
C GLU A 196 -7.95 -9.42 -19.61
N VAL A 197 -8.13 -8.47 -20.55
CA VAL A 197 -8.38 -7.06 -20.24
C VAL A 197 -9.81 -6.74 -20.69
N SER A 198 -10.77 -7.10 -19.86
CA SER A 198 -12.18 -6.73 -20.03
C SER A 198 -12.50 -5.37 -19.41
#